data_3f838c97b85ee6e5e1888a5c80da2763
#
_entry.id   3f838c97b85ee6e5e1888a5c80da2763
#
_cell.length_a   1.000
_cell.length_b   1.000
_cell.length_c   1.000
_cell.angle_alpha   90.00
_cell.angle_beta   90.00
_cell.angle_gamma   90.00
#
_symmetry.space_group_name_H-M   'P 1'
#
loop_
_entity.id
_entity.type
_entity.pdbx_description
1 polymer ?
#
loop_
_entity_poly.entity_id
_entity_poly.type
_entity_poly.pdbx_seq_one_letter_code
_entity_poly.pdbx_strand_id
1 'polypeptide(L)'
;MLKIFRRLWQVNWAEQWQYRANLLMYLFYWLVSPIIYLAVWTSIANQKGSVNGFTANDFITYYMVLLICDQVTSNIVIHTFGYKVQDGSLSGELIRPIHPMLTNALVNNISFKALTIMGLIPIWIILYFLYKPDFSSVTLPNILLAIPAMINLKWRSTMQKKG
;
A
#
# COMPACT_ATOMS: atom_id res chain seq x y z
N MET A 1 -24.58 5.52 15.25
CA MET A 1 -23.56 4.91 14.41
C MET A 1 -22.33 5.80 14.25
N LEU A 2 -22.45 7.08 13.85
CA LEU A 2 -21.31 7.99 13.64
C LEU A 2 -20.42 8.18 14.89
N LYS A 3 -21.02 8.28 16.08
CA LYS A 3 -20.28 8.43 17.35
C LYS A 3 -19.42 7.20 17.67
N ILE A 4 -19.91 6.00 17.36
CA ILE A 4 -19.18 4.74 17.58
C ILE A 4 -18.01 4.64 16.61
N PHE A 5 -18.25 4.96 15.32
CA PHE A 5 -17.21 4.99 14.31
C PHE A 5 -16.08 5.97 14.68
N ARG A 6 -16.41 7.19 15.12
CA ARG A 6 -15.44 8.18 15.56
C ARG A 6 -14.60 7.69 16.74
N ARG A 7 -15.21 7.03 17.73
CA ARG A 7 -14.47 6.46 18.88
C ARG A 7 -13.55 5.31 18.46
N LEU A 8 -14.02 4.41 17.62
CA LEU A 8 -13.21 3.32 17.08
C LEU A 8 -12.01 3.88 16.29
N TRP A 9 -12.23 4.91 15.48
CA TRP A 9 -11.17 5.59 14.75
C TRP A 9 -10.12 6.18 15.71
N GLN A 10 -10.55 6.88 16.75
CA GLN A 10 -9.64 7.47 17.75
C GLN A 10 -8.81 6.40 18.48
N VAL A 11 -9.43 5.29 18.87
CA VAL A 11 -8.72 4.17 19.54
C VAL A 11 -7.70 3.55 18.62
N ASN A 12 -8.06 3.23 17.38
CA ASN A 12 -7.14 2.66 16.39
C ASN A 12 -5.99 3.62 16.06
N TRP A 13 -6.28 4.91 15.97
CA TRP A 13 -5.25 5.91 15.74
C TRP A 13 -4.25 5.97 16.89
N ALA A 14 -4.75 5.98 18.15
CA ALA A 14 -3.91 5.95 19.33
C ALA A 14 -3.06 4.67 19.42
N GLU A 15 -3.63 3.52 19.09
CA GLU A 15 -2.94 2.23 19.03
C GLU A 15 -1.80 2.25 18.01
N GLN A 16 -2.02 2.77 16.81
CA GLN A 16 -0.99 2.87 15.78
C GLN A 16 0.16 3.79 16.21
N TRP A 17 -0.12 4.89 16.91
CA TRP A 17 0.90 5.76 17.47
C TRP A 17 1.68 5.13 18.60
N GLN A 18 1.06 4.30 19.40
CA GLN A 18 1.72 3.53 20.45
C GLN A 18 2.75 2.57 19.84
N TYR A 19 2.43 1.94 18.73
CA TYR A 19 3.31 1.01 18.00
C TYR A 19 4.07 1.66 16.84
N ARG A 20 4.47 2.92 16.98
CA ARG A 20 5.18 3.69 15.93
C ARG A 20 6.45 3.01 15.39
N ALA A 21 7.17 2.25 16.22
CA ALA A 21 8.33 1.48 15.78
C ALA A 21 7.95 0.39 14.76
N ASN A 22 6.85 -0.29 14.99
CA ASN A 22 6.31 -1.28 14.07
C ASN A 22 5.88 -0.64 12.74
N LEU A 23 5.25 0.54 12.79
CA LEU A 23 4.90 1.32 11.62
C LEU A 23 6.14 1.68 10.77
N LEU A 24 7.22 2.12 11.42
CA LEU A 24 8.48 2.42 10.74
C LEU A 24 9.09 1.17 10.09
N MET A 25 9.06 0.03 10.77
CA MET A 25 9.52 -1.25 10.20
C MET A 25 8.70 -1.65 8.98
N TYR A 26 7.39 -1.47 9.00
CA TYR A 26 6.54 -1.69 7.82
C TYR A 26 6.89 -0.75 6.66
N LEU A 27 7.09 0.53 6.92
CA LEU A 27 7.51 1.49 5.90
C LEU A 27 8.85 1.08 5.27
N PHE A 28 9.83 0.69 6.09
CA PHE A 28 11.12 0.18 5.60
C PHE A 28 10.93 -1.06 4.73
N TYR A 29 10.17 -2.03 5.18
CA TYR A 29 9.92 -3.26 4.44
C TYR A 29 9.31 -2.99 3.05
N TRP A 30 8.33 -2.08 2.97
CA TRP A 30 7.67 -1.73 1.71
C TRP A 30 8.56 -0.93 0.76
N LEU A 31 9.54 -0.19 1.28
CA LEU A 31 10.45 0.61 0.48
C LEU A 31 11.64 -0.16 -0.08
N VAL A 32 12.11 -1.16 0.64
CA VAL A 32 13.35 -1.89 0.27
C VAL A 32 13.24 -2.49 -1.12
N SER A 33 12.17 -3.23 -1.42
CA SER A 33 12.00 -3.88 -2.72
C SER A 33 11.95 -2.91 -3.89
N PRO A 34 11.09 -1.86 -3.91
CA PRO A 34 11.05 -0.90 -5.00
C PRO A 34 12.36 -0.13 -5.19
N ILE A 35 13.05 0.20 -4.09
CA ILE A 35 14.35 0.92 -4.18
C ILE A 35 15.42 0.03 -4.81
N ILE A 36 15.50 -1.24 -4.43
CA ILE A 36 16.44 -2.18 -5.03
C ILE A 36 16.15 -2.34 -6.53
N TYR A 37 14.90 -2.58 -6.90
CA TYR A 37 14.53 -2.70 -8.31
C TYR A 37 14.81 -1.42 -9.09
N LEU A 38 14.50 -0.26 -8.52
CA LEU A 38 14.81 1.03 -9.12
C LEU A 38 16.31 1.17 -9.37
N ALA A 39 17.14 0.89 -8.38
CA ALA A 39 18.60 0.98 -8.50
C ALA A 39 19.14 0.04 -9.59
N VAL A 40 18.67 -1.21 -9.64
CA VAL A 40 19.08 -2.20 -10.65
C VAL A 40 18.69 -1.74 -12.06
N TRP A 41 17.41 -1.41 -12.28
CA TRP A 41 16.93 -1.06 -13.61
C TRP A 41 17.49 0.26 -14.14
N THR A 42 17.63 1.27 -13.27
CA THR A 42 18.26 2.54 -13.67
C THR A 42 19.73 2.35 -14.01
N SER A 43 20.46 1.50 -13.27
CA SER A 43 21.86 1.17 -13.58
C SER A 43 22.00 0.48 -14.94
N ILE A 44 21.14 -0.49 -15.24
CA ILE A 44 21.15 -1.20 -16.53
C ILE A 44 20.77 -0.24 -17.68
N ALA A 45 19.75 0.59 -17.50
CA ALA A 45 19.31 1.55 -18.51
C ALA A 45 20.38 2.62 -18.79
N ASN A 46 21.09 3.08 -17.77
CA ASN A 46 22.20 4.04 -17.94
C ASN A 46 23.39 3.44 -18.70
N GLN A 47 23.68 2.14 -18.52
CA GLN A 47 24.77 1.46 -19.24
C GLN A 47 24.43 1.17 -20.69
N LYS A 48 23.17 0.82 -21.00
CA LYS A 48 22.73 0.45 -22.35
C LYS A 48 22.06 1.59 -23.12
N GLY A 49 21.87 2.76 -22.50
CA GLY A 49 21.09 3.88 -23.03
C GLY A 49 19.58 3.69 -22.92
N SER A 50 19.08 2.50 -23.21
CA SER A 50 17.67 2.11 -23.01
C SER A 50 17.53 0.60 -22.92
N VAL A 51 16.46 0.14 -22.30
CA VAL A 51 16.08 -1.28 -22.22
C VAL A 51 14.69 -1.43 -22.84
N ASN A 52 14.59 -2.10 -23.98
CA ASN A 52 13.34 -2.23 -24.75
C ASN A 52 12.62 -0.89 -25.02
N GLY A 53 13.37 0.18 -25.27
CA GLY A 53 12.83 1.51 -25.51
C GLY A 53 12.52 2.32 -24.24
N PHE A 54 12.68 1.73 -23.03
CA PHE A 54 12.51 2.44 -21.77
C PHE A 54 13.84 3.03 -21.30
N THR A 55 13.84 4.32 -21.01
CA THR A 55 14.99 5.05 -20.46
C THR A 55 15.06 4.89 -18.94
N ALA A 56 16.17 5.31 -18.34
CA ALA A 56 16.30 5.33 -16.88
C ALA A 56 15.18 6.15 -16.21
N ASN A 57 14.77 7.26 -16.82
CA ASN A 57 13.73 8.12 -16.31
C ASN A 57 12.34 7.48 -16.35
N ASP A 58 12.07 6.65 -17.37
CA ASP A 58 10.81 5.88 -17.45
C ASP A 58 10.73 4.86 -16.32
N PHE A 59 11.83 4.19 -15.96
CA PHE A 59 11.88 3.29 -14.81
C PHE A 59 11.66 4.03 -13.50
N ILE A 60 12.24 5.21 -13.31
CA ILE A 60 12.04 6.03 -12.12
C ILE A 60 10.55 6.38 -11.98
N THR A 61 9.94 6.88 -13.04
CA THR A 61 8.51 7.25 -13.07
C THR A 61 7.63 6.03 -12.78
N TYR A 62 7.94 4.90 -13.39
CA TYR A 62 7.21 3.63 -13.17
C TYR A 62 7.24 3.20 -11.69
N TYR A 63 8.41 3.16 -11.06
CA TYR A 63 8.52 2.72 -9.67
C TYR A 63 7.92 3.72 -8.69
N MET A 64 7.95 5.01 -8.97
CA MET A 64 7.27 6.02 -8.17
C MET A 64 5.74 5.87 -8.22
N VAL A 65 5.19 5.60 -9.40
CA VAL A 65 3.75 5.32 -9.56
C VAL A 65 3.40 3.98 -8.89
N LEU A 66 4.24 2.96 -9.05
CA LEU A 66 4.05 1.64 -8.43
C LEU A 66 3.95 1.74 -6.91
N LEU A 67 4.79 2.54 -6.25
CA LEU A 67 4.72 2.75 -4.79
C LEU A 67 3.36 3.27 -4.34
N ILE A 68 2.78 4.22 -5.08
CA ILE A 68 1.45 4.75 -4.78
C ILE A 68 0.38 3.68 -5.01
N CYS A 69 0.46 3.02 -6.15
CA CYS A 69 -0.50 1.99 -6.54
C CYS A 69 -0.52 0.82 -5.55
N ASP A 70 0.65 0.36 -5.13
CA ASP A 70 0.81 -0.73 -4.18
C ASP A 70 0.21 -0.35 -2.82
N GLN A 71 0.43 0.89 -2.37
CA GLN A 71 -0.16 1.40 -1.14
C GLN A 71 -1.70 1.48 -1.20
N VAL A 72 -2.27 1.89 -2.33
CA VAL A 72 -3.72 1.95 -2.51
C VAL A 72 -4.34 0.54 -2.56
N THR A 73 -3.68 -0.40 -3.23
CA THR A 73 -4.20 -1.76 -3.44
C THR A 73 -3.89 -2.72 -2.30
N SER A 74 -2.89 -2.45 -1.47
CA SER A 74 -2.57 -3.31 -0.31
C SER A 74 -3.76 -3.46 0.63
N ASN A 75 -4.02 -4.67 1.10
CA ASN A 75 -5.11 -4.96 2.01
C ASN A 75 -4.65 -5.89 3.13
N ILE A 76 -4.64 -5.36 4.34
CA ILE A 76 -4.20 -6.07 5.54
C ILE A 76 -5.34 -6.88 6.20
N VAL A 77 -6.60 -6.60 5.82
CA VAL A 77 -7.79 -7.19 6.45
C VAL A 77 -7.77 -8.70 6.42
N ILE A 78 -7.38 -9.30 5.29
CA ILE A 78 -7.37 -10.76 5.11
C ILE A 78 -6.42 -11.43 6.11
N HIS A 79 -5.24 -10.85 6.29
CA HIS A 79 -4.24 -11.37 7.22
C HIS A 79 -4.71 -11.21 8.68
N THR A 80 -5.15 -10.01 9.06
CA THR A 80 -5.63 -9.73 10.42
C THR A 80 -6.84 -10.59 10.79
N PHE A 81 -7.77 -10.77 9.85
CA PHE A 81 -8.95 -11.61 10.07
C PHE A 81 -8.58 -13.10 10.18
N GLY A 82 -7.64 -13.56 9.33
CA GLY A 82 -7.13 -14.93 9.39
C GLY A 82 -6.47 -15.26 10.73
N TYR A 83 -5.65 -14.38 11.27
CA TYR A 83 -5.05 -14.54 12.61
C TYR A 83 -6.11 -14.59 13.71
N LYS A 84 -7.12 -13.73 13.67
CA LYS A 84 -8.21 -13.72 14.67
C LYS A 84 -9.09 -14.98 14.65
N VAL A 85 -9.19 -15.65 13.50
CA VAL A 85 -9.84 -16.95 13.39
C VAL A 85 -8.96 -18.04 14.03
N GLN A 86 -7.66 -18.01 13.76
CA GLN A 86 -6.72 -19.03 14.25
C GLN A 86 -6.50 -18.96 15.76
N ASP A 87 -6.40 -17.78 16.34
CA ASP A 87 -6.20 -17.58 17.78
C ASP A 87 -7.49 -17.56 18.59
N GLY A 88 -8.67 -17.66 17.92
CA GLY A 88 -9.98 -17.69 18.56
C GLY A 88 -10.50 -16.33 19.06
N SER A 89 -9.73 -15.25 18.90
CA SER A 89 -10.12 -13.91 19.38
C SER A 89 -11.32 -13.33 18.64
N LEU A 90 -11.65 -13.87 17.47
CA LEU A 90 -12.85 -13.52 16.71
C LEU A 90 -14.14 -13.78 17.49
N SER A 91 -14.17 -14.83 18.34
CA SER A 91 -15.35 -15.17 19.15
C SER A 91 -15.76 -14.02 20.07
N GLY A 92 -14.79 -13.33 20.68
CA GLY A 92 -15.03 -12.15 21.50
C GLY A 92 -15.52 -10.92 20.73
N GLU A 93 -15.23 -10.84 19.44
CA GLU A 93 -15.74 -9.76 18.58
C GLU A 93 -17.18 -10.04 18.08
N LEU A 94 -17.54 -11.30 17.90
CA LEU A 94 -18.88 -11.70 17.42
C LEU A 94 -20.02 -11.38 18.41
N ILE A 95 -19.71 -11.32 19.70
CA ILE A 95 -20.69 -10.93 20.74
C ILE A 95 -20.88 -9.41 20.86
N ARG A 96 -20.09 -8.62 20.17
CA ARG A 96 -20.23 -7.16 20.15
C ARG A 96 -21.33 -6.73 19.18
N PRO A 97 -22.07 -5.63 19.46
CA PRO A 97 -23.16 -5.15 18.62
C PRO A 97 -22.69 -4.56 17.28
N ILE A 98 -21.42 -4.73 16.92
CA ILE A 98 -20.82 -4.23 15.68
C ILE A 98 -20.20 -5.41 14.95
N HIS A 99 -20.51 -5.54 13.66
CA HIS A 99 -19.98 -6.63 12.86
C HIS A 99 -18.44 -6.58 12.78
N PRO A 100 -17.72 -7.68 13.08
CA PRO A 100 -16.25 -7.70 13.10
C PRO A 100 -15.61 -7.28 11.78
N MET A 101 -16.25 -7.53 10.66
CA MET A 101 -15.80 -7.13 9.35
C MET A 101 -15.73 -5.60 9.22
N LEU A 102 -16.69 -4.87 9.80
CA LEU A 102 -16.70 -3.40 9.79
C LEU A 102 -15.55 -2.81 10.62
N THR A 103 -15.30 -3.36 11.80
CA THR A 103 -14.18 -2.91 12.64
C THR A 103 -12.83 -3.20 11.99
N ASN A 104 -12.64 -4.40 11.46
CA ASN A 104 -11.36 -4.80 10.85
C ASN A 104 -11.17 -4.24 9.44
N ALA A 105 -12.20 -4.25 8.58
CA ALA A 105 -12.08 -3.77 7.21
C ALA A 105 -12.07 -2.25 7.11
N LEU A 106 -12.99 -1.57 7.80
CA LEU A 106 -13.10 -0.12 7.68
C LEU A 106 -12.16 0.61 8.64
N VAL A 107 -12.20 0.29 9.92
CA VAL A 107 -11.48 1.10 10.89
C VAL A 107 -9.99 0.79 10.89
N ASN A 108 -9.59 -0.48 11.06
CA ASN A 108 -8.19 -0.86 11.11
C ASN A 108 -7.46 -0.62 9.79
N ASN A 109 -8.04 -1.06 8.68
CA ASN A 109 -7.38 -0.96 7.38
C ASN A 109 -7.26 0.49 6.91
N ILE A 110 -8.32 1.30 7.09
CA ILE A 110 -8.29 2.71 6.69
C ILE A 110 -7.34 3.50 7.61
N SER A 111 -7.33 3.24 8.92
CA SER A 111 -6.42 3.90 9.86
C SER A 111 -4.96 3.56 9.55
N PHE A 112 -4.65 2.29 9.30
CA PHE A 112 -3.31 1.85 8.92
C PHE A 112 -2.86 2.48 7.59
N LYS A 113 -3.74 2.48 6.57
CA LYS A 113 -3.43 3.12 5.28
C LYS A 113 -3.20 4.62 5.41
N ALA A 114 -4.02 5.31 6.18
CA ALA A 114 -3.84 6.75 6.39
C ALA A 114 -2.47 7.08 6.99
N LEU A 115 -2.01 6.30 7.97
CA LEU A 115 -0.70 6.48 8.59
C LEU A 115 0.45 6.09 7.67
N THR A 116 0.34 5.00 6.94
CA THR A 116 1.38 4.58 5.98
C THR A 116 1.49 5.56 4.82
N ILE A 117 0.39 6.09 4.30
CA ILE A 117 0.41 7.15 3.28
C ILE A 117 1.09 8.40 3.84
N MET A 118 0.75 8.82 5.06
CA MET A 118 1.39 9.96 5.72
C MET A 118 2.90 9.77 5.88
N GLY A 119 3.35 8.55 6.19
CA GLY A 119 4.78 8.21 6.27
C GLY A 119 5.47 8.14 4.91
N LEU A 120 4.75 7.80 3.83
CA LEU A 120 5.31 7.73 2.47
C LEU A 120 5.41 9.10 1.79
N ILE A 121 4.59 10.07 2.17
CA ILE A 121 4.63 11.43 1.58
C ILE A 121 6.03 12.05 1.62
N PRO A 122 6.75 12.13 2.76
CA PRO A 122 8.08 12.71 2.79
C PRO A 122 9.08 11.93 1.93
N ILE A 123 8.96 10.61 1.90
CA ILE A 123 9.82 9.75 1.08
C ILE A 123 9.57 10.01 -0.41
N TRP A 124 8.31 10.10 -0.81
CA TRP A 124 7.95 10.39 -2.19
C TRP A 124 8.42 11.78 -2.64
N ILE A 125 8.34 12.78 -1.75
CA ILE A 125 8.88 14.13 -1.98
C ILE A 125 10.40 14.07 -2.18
N ILE A 126 11.12 13.34 -1.32
CA ILE A 126 12.58 13.18 -1.42
C ILE A 126 12.94 12.53 -2.75
N LEU A 127 12.28 11.44 -3.13
CA LEU A 127 12.52 10.76 -4.40
C LEU A 127 12.21 11.67 -5.61
N TYR A 128 11.15 12.46 -5.53
CA TYR A 128 10.80 13.42 -6.57
C TYR A 128 11.89 14.46 -6.78
N PHE A 129 12.43 15.07 -5.72
CA PHE A 129 13.51 16.04 -5.83
C PHE A 129 14.82 15.43 -6.27
N LEU A 130 15.11 14.19 -5.88
CA LEU A 130 16.37 13.50 -6.20
C LEU A 130 16.42 13.08 -7.67
N TYR A 131 15.34 12.52 -8.18
CA TYR A 131 15.30 11.86 -9.50
C TYR A 131 14.59 12.68 -10.58
N LYS A 132 13.80 13.70 -10.21
CA LYS A 132 13.03 14.56 -11.13
C LYS A 132 12.31 13.75 -12.22
N PRO A 133 11.40 12.83 -11.84
CA PRO A 133 10.70 11.96 -12.80
C PRO A 133 9.88 12.79 -13.78
N ASP A 134 9.85 12.35 -15.02
CA ASP A 134 9.01 12.96 -16.04
C ASP A 134 7.65 12.27 -16.09
N PHE A 135 6.62 12.98 -15.65
CA PHE A 135 5.23 12.51 -15.66
C PHE A 135 4.46 12.85 -16.94
N SER A 136 5.12 13.36 -17.97
CA SER A 136 4.46 13.76 -19.21
C SER A 136 3.74 12.58 -19.92
N SER A 137 4.25 11.37 -19.72
CA SER A 137 3.65 10.13 -20.23
C SER A 137 2.46 9.61 -19.41
N VAL A 138 2.28 10.14 -18.20
CA VAL A 138 1.20 9.72 -17.28
C VAL A 138 -0.05 10.55 -17.57
N THR A 139 -0.84 10.13 -18.53
CA THR A 139 -2.10 10.80 -18.90
C THR A 139 -3.27 10.28 -18.05
N LEU A 140 -4.28 11.14 -17.85
CA LEU A 140 -5.51 10.77 -17.12
C LEU A 140 -6.17 9.47 -17.58
N PRO A 141 -6.31 9.18 -18.91
CA PRO A 141 -6.86 7.91 -19.36
C PRO A 141 -6.01 6.70 -18.95
N ASN A 142 -4.69 6.83 -18.88
CA ASN A 142 -3.79 5.76 -18.43
C ASN A 142 -4.00 5.43 -16.94
N ILE A 143 -4.23 6.44 -16.10
CA ILE A 143 -4.55 6.27 -14.69
C ILE A 143 -5.91 5.58 -14.52
N LEU A 144 -6.92 6.01 -15.28
CA LEU A 144 -8.27 5.42 -15.24
C LEU A 144 -8.28 3.96 -15.70
N LEU A 145 -7.44 3.58 -16.65
CA LEU A 145 -7.27 2.19 -17.09
C LEU A 145 -6.46 1.35 -16.11
N ALA A 146 -5.51 1.97 -15.39
CA ALA A 146 -4.70 1.27 -14.39
C ALA A 146 -5.53 0.78 -13.20
N ILE A 147 -6.53 1.55 -12.75
CA ILE A 147 -7.37 1.18 -11.60
C ILE A 147 -8.11 -0.16 -11.80
N PRO A 148 -8.92 -0.36 -12.87
CA PRO A 148 -9.60 -1.64 -13.09
C PRO A 148 -8.62 -2.78 -13.40
N ALA A 149 -7.49 -2.51 -14.05
CA ALA A 149 -6.46 -3.51 -14.29
C ALA A 149 -5.85 -4.03 -12.99
N MET A 150 -5.58 -3.15 -12.04
CA MET A 150 -5.05 -3.50 -10.72
C MET A 150 -6.06 -4.31 -9.89
N ILE A 151 -7.33 -3.94 -9.92
CA ILE A 151 -8.39 -4.68 -9.25
C ILE A 151 -8.50 -6.10 -9.83
N ASN A 152 -8.44 -6.23 -11.14
CA ASN A 152 -8.54 -7.51 -11.85
C ASN A 152 -7.33 -8.43 -11.57
N LEU A 153 -6.11 -7.88 -11.59
CA LEU A 153 -4.89 -8.63 -11.27
C LEU A 153 -4.92 -9.14 -9.82
N LYS A 154 -5.37 -8.31 -8.89
CA LYS A 154 -5.48 -8.69 -7.48
C LYS A 154 -6.57 -9.75 -7.26
N TRP A 155 -7.68 -9.66 -7.96
CA TRP A 155 -8.73 -10.66 -7.95
C TRP A 155 -8.21 -12.02 -8.45
N ARG A 156 -7.51 -12.05 -9.59
CA ARG A 156 -6.89 -13.26 -10.14
C ARG A 156 -5.88 -13.88 -9.20
N SER A 157 -4.98 -13.11 -8.61
CA SER A 157 -3.96 -13.62 -7.67
C SER A 157 -4.57 -14.20 -6.39
N THR A 158 -5.71 -13.68 -5.96
CA THR A 158 -6.44 -14.21 -4.79
C THR A 158 -7.13 -15.52 -5.10
N MET A 159 -7.62 -15.70 -6.32
CA MET A 159 -8.29 -16.94 -6.75
C MET A 159 -7.30 -18.07 -7.02
N GLN A 160 -6.13 -17.78 -7.59
CA GLN A 160 -5.08 -18.80 -7.82
C GLN A 160 -4.47 -19.37 -6.53
N LYS A 161 -4.54 -18.66 -5.41
CA LYS A 161 -4.07 -19.18 -4.10
C LYS A 161 -5.08 -20.08 -3.39
N LYS A 162 -6.27 -20.23 -3.93
CA LYS A 162 -7.34 -21.07 -3.36
C LYS A 162 -7.58 -22.40 -4.09
N GLY A 163 -6.91 -22.63 -5.20
CA GLY A 163 -6.83 -23.92 -5.92
C GLY A 163 -5.49 -24.59 -5.65
#